data_0706b49f2c743471ac06824bc31673ab
#
_entry.id   0706b49f2c743471ac06824bc31673ab
#
_cell.length_a   1.000
_cell.length_b   1.000
_cell.length_c   1.000
_cell.angle_alpha   90.00
_cell.angle_beta   90.00
_cell.angle_gamma   90.00
#
_symmetry.space_group_name_H-M   'P 1'
#
loop_
_entity.id
_entity.type
_entity.pdbx_description
1 polymer ?
#
loop_
_entity_poly.entity_id
_entity_poly.type
_entity_poly.pdbx_seq_one_letter_code
_entity_poly.pdbx_strand_id
1 'polypeptide(L)'
;MTLLVISPDYASHLYPLATLATAWQAEGERVVVATGAATDAVVRAFGYDREHLQLGRGSNPGVIRAEEQPPGEDDALRGFFDATRRGAVAALEFQARARGDDLLWNAVGVAREVQAIVERVQPDAVIVDHLAFGARLGLVGAQVPHADVVLGHPTALTVGDEVYGHPPTWPRAMRPADEELADLRVLCEGVRDTFTAQWNAALKDLRPSAQPSRDAFAETGDLLLLNYPAALHEPERTALLPPHTFLGSAVREEPRDAQVEAWLDADEGSVVYASLGSFPSARPDALALTAPA
;
A
#
# COMPACT_ATOMS: atom_id res chain seq x y z
N MET A 1 0.26 -22.92 -14.53
CA MET A 1 0.21 -21.46 -14.74
C MET A 1 1.24 -20.79 -13.83
N THR A 2 1.71 -19.60 -14.17
CA THR A 2 2.65 -18.84 -13.34
C THR A 2 1.99 -17.51 -12.93
N LEU A 3 1.88 -17.26 -11.63
CA LEU A 3 1.45 -16.00 -11.08
C LEU A 3 2.68 -15.14 -10.76
N LEU A 4 2.72 -13.91 -11.25
CA LEU A 4 3.68 -12.90 -10.81
C LEU A 4 3.00 -11.96 -9.79
N VAL A 5 3.59 -11.85 -8.61
CA VAL A 5 3.18 -10.94 -7.54
C VAL A 5 4.20 -9.80 -7.45
N ILE A 6 3.77 -8.56 -7.55
CA ILE A 6 4.66 -7.40 -7.44
C ILE A 6 4.30 -6.59 -6.20
N SER A 7 5.26 -6.41 -5.29
CA SER A 7 5.06 -5.75 -4.00
C SER A 7 6.21 -4.79 -3.68
N PRO A 8 5.92 -3.64 -3.05
CA PRO A 8 6.95 -2.86 -2.37
C PRO A 8 7.69 -3.70 -1.34
N ASP A 9 8.93 -3.31 -1.01
CA ASP A 9 9.80 -4.01 -0.06
C ASP A 9 9.40 -3.73 1.41
N TYR A 10 8.12 -3.90 1.69
CA TYR A 10 7.50 -3.71 3.00
C TYR A 10 6.71 -4.95 3.39
N ALA A 11 7.00 -5.53 4.54
CA ALA A 11 6.32 -6.73 5.04
C ALA A 11 4.79 -6.54 5.13
N SER A 12 4.33 -5.36 5.55
CA SER A 12 2.90 -5.00 5.62
C SER A 12 2.19 -5.01 4.27
N HIS A 13 2.92 -4.81 3.18
CA HIS A 13 2.40 -4.89 1.81
C HIS A 13 2.49 -6.32 1.27
N LEU A 14 3.64 -6.98 1.49
CA LEU A 14 3.87 -8.28 0.92
C LEU A 14 3.05 -9.40 1.58
N TYR A 15 2.89 -9.39 2.91
CA TYR A 15 2.15 -10.46 3.59
C TYR A 15 0.74 -10.68 3.04
N PRO A 16 -0.11 -9.65 2.86
CA PRO A 16 -1.43 -9.84 2.27
C PRO A 16 -1.39 -10.41 0.85
N LEU A 17 -0.49 -9.90 0.00
CA LEU A 17 -0.35 -10.38 -1.37
C LEU A 17 0.15 -11.83 -1.42
N ALA A 18 1.16 -12.16 -0.61
CA ALA A 18 1.65 -13.53 -0.49
C ALA A 18 0.58 -14.48 0.03
N THR A 19 -0.25 -14.02 0.98
CA THR A 19 -1.39 -14.81 1.47
C THR A 19 -2.42 -15.04 0.37
N LEU A 20 -2.76 -14.06 -0.45
CA LEU A 20 -3.66 -14.24 -1.59
C LEU A 20 -3.11 -15.27 -2.59
N ALA A 21 -1.80 -15.23 -2.83
CA ALA A 21 -1.15 -16.13 -3.78
C ALA A 21 -1.12 -17.60 -3.32
N THR A 22 -1.41 -17.90 -2.04
CA THR A 22 -1.51 -19.29 -1.57
C THR A 22 -2.59 -20.08 -2.30
N ALA A 23 -3.62 -19.42 -2.83
CA ALA A 23 -4.66 -20.07 -3.63
C ALA A 23 -4.09 -20.68 -4.92
N TRP A 24 -3.14 -20.01 -5.59
CA TRP A 24 -2.44 -20.57 -6.76
C TRP A 24 -1.50 -21.71 -6.37
N GLN A 25 -0.78 -21.54 -5.28
CA GLN A 25 0.12 -22.57 -4.79
C GLN A 25 -0.65 -23.86 -4.41
N ALA A 26 -1.85 -23.74 -3.83
CA ALA A 26 -2.71 -24.87 -3.48
C ALA A 26 -3.16 -25.67 -4.70
N GLU A 27 -3.30 -25.03 -5.86
CA GLU A 27 -3.59 -25.68 -7.14
C GLU A 27 -2.33 -26.24 -7.83
N GLY A 28 -1.17 -26.21 -7.17
CA GLY A 28 0.11 -26.67 -7.73
C GLY A 28 0.74 -25.69 -8.73
N GLU A 29 0.26 -24.47 -8.78
CA GLU A 29 0.73 -23.44 -9.72
C GLU A 29 1.95 -22.70 -9.17
N ARG A 30 2.80 -22.24 -10.07
CA ARG A 30 4.02 -21.51 -9.73
C ARG A 30 3.70 -20.08 -9.30
N VAL A 31 4.29 -19.63 -8.18
CA VAL A 31 4.23 -18.24 -7.73
C VAL A 31 5.62 -17.63 -7.73
N VAL A 32 5.76 -16.49 -8.38
CA VAL A 32 6.99 -15.67 -8.41
C VAL A 32 6.69 -14.32 -7.78
N VAL A 33 7.50 -13.89 -6.83
CA VAL A 33 7.35 -12.61 -6.14
C VAL A 33 8.48 -11.66 -6.56
N ALA A 34 8.12 -10.52 -7.14
CA ALA A 34 9.04 -9.43 -7.44
C ALA A 34 9.00 -8.38 -6.31
N THR A 35 10.06 -8.29 -5.53
CA THR A 35 10.20 -7.40 -4.38
C THR A 35 11.67 -7.13 -4.04
N GLY A 36 11.93 -6.21 -3.11
CA GLY A 36 13.27 -5.91 -2.61
C GLY A 36 13.85 -6.96 -1.65
N ALA A 37 15.04 -6.68 -1.14
CA ALA A 37 15.79 -7.66 -0.33
C ALA A 37 15.29 -7.78 1.11
N ALA A 38 14.69 -6.73 1.67
CA ALA A 38 14.28 -6.71 3.06
C ALA A 38 13.16 -7.72 3.35
N THR A 39 12.30 -8.01 2.37
CA THR A 39 11.19 -8.95 2.49
C THR A 39 11.50 -10.37 1.99
N ASP A 40 12.75 -10.68 1.68
CA ASP A 40 13.18 -11.99 1.20
C ASP A 40 12.80 -13.14 2.17
N ALA A 41 12.84 -12.89 3.47
CA ALA A 41 12.42 -13.88 4.47
C ALA A 41 10.94 -14.25 4.36
N VAL A 42 10.10 -13.28 4.00
CA VAL A 42 8.66 -13.51 3.77
C VAL A 42 8.47 -14.39 2.54
N VAL A 43 9.12 -14.08 1.42
CA VAL A 43 9.02 -14.87 0.18
C VAL A 43 9.43 -16.33 0.44
N ARG A 44 10.54 -16.54 1.15
CA ARG A 44 11.01 -17.90 1.53
C ARG A 44 10.03 -18.63 2.43
N ALA A 45 9.42 -17.93 3.40
CA ALA A 45 8.48 -18.55 4.33
C ALA A 45 7.24 -19.13 3.62
N PHE A 46 6.82 -18.51 2.51
CA PHE A 46 5.74 -19.01 1.66
C PHE A 46 6.21 -20.05 0.63
N GLY A 47 7.52 -20.25 0.46
CA GLY A 47 8.07 -21.17 -0.54
C GLY A 47 7.94 -20.69 -1.98
N TYR A 48 7.87 -19.38 -2.20
CA TYR A 48 7.76 -18.78 -3.54
C TYR A 48 9.12 -18.53 -4.17
N ASP A 49 9.16 -18.51 -5.50
CA ASP A 49 10.30 -18.01 -6.26
C ASP A 49 10.41 -16.49 -6.12
N ARG A 50 11.62 -15.94 -6.24
CA ARG A 50 11.86 -14.52 -6.08
C ARG A 50 12.56 -13.91 -7.30
N GLU A 51 12.06 -12.77 -7.75
CA GLU A 51 12.75 -11.80 -8.60
C GLU A 51 13.13 -10.57 -7.77
N HIS A 52 14.33 -10.04 -7.97
CA HIS A 52 14.72 -8.81 -7.29
C HIS A 52 14.10 -7.60 -8.00
N LEU A 53 13.41 -6.75 -7.24
CA LEU A 53 12.82 -5.50 -7.74
C LEU A 53 12.87 -4.43 -6.65
N GLN A 54 13.53 -3.31 -6.94
CA GLN A 54 13.54 -2.16 -6.04
C GLN A 54 12.57 -1.09 -6.56
N LEU A 55 11.47 -0.87 -5.83
CA LEU A 55 10.41 0.09 -6.20
C LEU A 55 10.60 1.49 -5.61
N GLY A 56 11.41 1.62 -4.59
CA GLY A 56 11.64 2.88 -3.87
C GLY A 56 12.94 2.83 -3.07
N ARG A 57 13.20 3.89 -2.31
CA ARG A 57 14.39 3.99 -1.45
C ARG A 57 14.22 3.31 -0.10
N GLY A 58 12.98 3.29 0.40
CA GLY A 58 12.64 2.72 1.69
C GLY A 58 12.32 1.23 1.61
N SER A 59 12.49 0.54 2.73
CA SER A 59 12.12 -0.85 2.93
C SER A 59 11.76 -1.10 4.39
N ASN A 60 10.93 -2.12 4.66
CA ASN A 60 10.61 -2.51 6.03
C ASN A 60 10.31 -4.02 6.10
N PRO A 61 11.21 -4.82 6.69
CA PRO A 61 11.03 -6.27 6.83
C PRO A 61 9.97 -6.67 7.88
N GLY A 62 9.35 -5.71 8.55
CA GLY A 62 8.37 -5.94 9.62
C GLY A 62 8.70 -5.14 10.88
N VAL A 63 8.53 -5.76 12.03
CA VAL A 63 8.88 -5.11 13.30
C VAL A 63 10.40 -5.03 13.42
N ILE A 64 10.93 -3.80 13.39
CA ILE A 64 12.35 -3.49 13.59
C ILE A 64 12.50 -2.85 14.96
N ARG A 65 13.53 -3.26 15.71
CA ARG A 65 13.88 -2.60 16.96
C ARG A 65 14.45 -1.21 16.67
N ALA A 66 14.23 -0.28 17.60
CA ALA A 66 14.68 1.10 17.43
C ALA A 66 16.19 1.21 17.13
N GLU A 67 16.99 0.27 17.71
CA GLU A 67 18.45 0.23 17.53
C GLU A 67 18.88 -0.29 16.14
N GLU A 68 17.98 -0.95 15.42
CA GLU A 68 18.23 -1.58 14.12
C GLU A 68 17.73 -0.71 12.94
N GLN A 69 17.14 0.45 13.24
CA GLN A 69 16.62 1.34 12.19
C GLN A 69 17.77 1.99 11.39
N PRO A 70 17.66 2.05 10.05
CA PRO A 70 18.65 2.72 9.22
C PRO A 70 18.80 4.21 9.59
N PRO A 71 20.00 4.76 9.60
CA PRO A 71 20.21 6.20 9.83
C PRO A 71 19.46 7.06 8.81
N GLY A 72 18.70 8.04 9.28
CA GLY A 72 17.93 8.98 8.44
C GLY A 72 16.45 8.64 8.28
N GLU A 73 16.01 7.40 8.46
CA GLU A 73 14.58 7.06 8.55
C GLU A 73 13.95 7.63 9.82
N ASP A 74 14.71 7.73 10.90
CA ASP A 74 14.32 8.35 12.16
C ASP A 74 13.81 9.78 12.02
N ASP A 75 14.37 10.60 11.10
CA ASP A 75 13.97 11.99 10.95
C ASP A 75 12.62 12.12 10.27
N ALA A 76 12.36 11.30 9.24
CA ALA A 76 11.06 11.25 8.57
C ALA A 76 9.97 10.72 9.51
N LEU A 77 10.28 9.66 10.28
CA LEU A 77 9.36 9.12 11.29
C LEU A 77 9.08 10.11 12.41
N ARG A 78 10.11 10.79 12.94
CA ARG A 78 9.93 11.86 13.95
C ARG A 78 9.06 12.98 13.41
N GLY A 79 9.32 13.46 12.20
CA GLY A 79 8.50 14.49 11.56
C GLY A 79 7.03 14.07 11.41
N PHE A 80 6.79 12.83 11.02
CA PHE A 80 5.44 12.27 10.95
C PHE A 80 4.78 12.21 12.33
N PHE A 81 5.47 11.69 13.37
CA PHE A 81 4.92 11.64 14.72
C PHE A 81 4.65 13.02 15.32
N ASP A 82 5.51 14.00 15.06
CA ASP A 82 5.28 15.36 15.46
C ASP A 82 4.07 15.98 14.74
N ALA A 83 3.86 15.64 13.47
CA ALA A 83 2.67 16.03 12.74
C ALA A 83 1.39 15.37 13.34
N THR A 84 1.44 14.08 13.68
CA THR A 84 0.29 13.40 14.31
C THR A 84 -0.09 13.99 15.67
N ARG A 85 0.88 14.54 16.43
CA ARG A 85 0.60 15.23 17.70
C ARG A 85 -0.11 16.57 17.49
N ARG A 86 0.04 17.19 16.32
CA ARG A 86 -0.66 18.44 15.96
C ARG A 86 -2.07 18.20 15.42
N GLY A 87 -2.41 16.97 15.05
CA GLY A 87 -3.72 16.58 14.58
C GLY A 87 -3.73 15.90 13.22
N ALA A 88 -4.91 15.49 12.78
CA ALA A 88 -5.08 14.70 11.57
C ALA A 88 -4.69 15.49 10.30
N VAL A 89 -5.07 16.76 10.19
CA VAL A 89 -4.71 17.60 9.03
C VAL A 89 -3.22 17.74 8.90
N ALA A 90 -2.51 18.06 9.99
CA ALA A 90 -1.05 18.20 9.98
C ALA A 90 -0.35 16.89 9.58
N ALA A 91 -0.89 15.73 10.00
CA ALA A 91 -0.37 14.43 9.59
C ALA A 91 -0.57 14.19 8.08
N LEU A 92 -1.75 14.51 7.54
CA LEU A 92 -2.04 14.39 6.11
C LEU A 92 -1.22 15.35 5.25
N GLU A 93 -1.04 16.59 5.71
CA GLU A 93 -0.15 17.54 5.04
C GLU A 93 1.30 17.06 5.00
N PHE A 94 1.80 16.51 6.12
CA PHE A 94 3.14 15.93 6.18
C PHE A 94 3.28 14.80 5.16
N GLN A 95 2.32 13.88 5.12
CA GLN A 95 2.30 12.78 4.15
C GLN A 95 2.19 13.28 2.71
N ALA A 96 1.36 14.27 2.43
CA ALA A 96 1.20 14.83 1.09
C ALA A 96 2.52 15.43 0.58
N ARG A 97 3.24 16.20 1.43
CA ARG A 97 4.54 16.77 1.07
C ARG A 97 5.61 15.68 0.87
N ALA A 98 5.67 14.67 1.73
CA ALA A 98 6.64 13.58 1.61
C ALA A 98 6.43 12.73 0.34
N ARG A 99 5.18 12.59 -0.11
CA ARG A 99 4.85 11.83 -1.34
C ARG A 99 5.38 12.47 -2.62
N GLY A 100 5.51 13.79 -2.65
CA GLY A 100 5.98 14.51 -3.85
C GLY A 100 7.34 14.04 -4.37
N ASP A 101 8.19 13.53 -3.50
CA ASP A 101 9.59 13.21 -3.82
C ASP A 101 9.86 11.71 -4.06
N ASP A 102 8.97 10.80 -3.67
CA ASP A 102 9.30 9.37 -3.61
C ASP A 102 8.34 8.41 -4.35
N LEU A 103 7.13 8.83 -4.69
CA LEU A 103 6.12 7.93 -5.30
C LEU A 103 6.51 7.37 -6.67
N LEU A 104 7.31 8.09 -7.44
CA LEU A 104 7.84 7.67 -8.75
C LEU A 104 9.37 7.71 -8.79
N TRP A 105 10.00 7.23 -7.73
CA TRP A 105 11.46 7.11 -7.71
C TRP A 105 11.97 6.32 -8.93
N ASN A 106 12.90 6.90 -9.70
CA ASN A 106 13.49 6.26 -10.88
C ASN A 106 12.46 5.61 -11.83
N ALA A 107 11.36 6.32 -12.11
CA ALA A 107 10.15 5.79 -12.74
C ALA A 107 10.42 4.92 -13.98
N VAL A 108 11.22 5.44 -14.95
CA VAL A 108 11.53 4.71 -16.18
C VAL A 108 12.44 3.50 -15.91
N GLY A 109 13.41 3.62 -14.99
CA GLY A 109 14.29 2.51 -14.63
C GLY A 109 13.51 1.36 -13.97
N VAL A 110 12.67 1.67 -12.99
CA VAL A 110 11.78 0.70 -12.34
C VAL A 110 10.83 0.05 -13.34
N ALA A 111 10.20 0.85 -14.20
CA ALA A 111 9.28 0.34 -15.20
C ALA A 111 9.96 -0.65 -16.18
N ARG A 112 11.17 -0.35 -16.64
CA ARG A 112 11.95 -1.25 -17.50
C ARG A 112 12.37 -2.54 -16.79
N GLU A 113 12.71 -2.45 -15.50
CA GLU A 113 13.03 -3.66 -14.71
C GLU A 113 11.81 -4.56 -14.58
N VAL A 114 10.61 -4.00 -14.32
CA VAL A 114 9.35 -4.76 -14.30
C VAL A 114 9.10 -5.43 -15.65
N GLN A 115 9.29 -4.72 -16.77
CA GLN A 115 9.14 -5.29 -18.11
C GLN A 115 10.12 -6.45 -18.33
N ALA A 116 11.37 -6.30 -17.91
CA ALA A 116 12.37 -7.36 -18.01
C ALA A 116 12.02 -8.57 -17.12
N ILE A 117 11.44 -8.38 -15.94
CA ILE A 117 10.93 -9.46 -15.09
C ILE A 117 9.78 -10.19 -15.79
N VAL A 118 8.80 -9.46 -16.34
CA VAL A 118 7.69 -10.06 -17.09
C VAL A 118 8.20 -10.89 -18.27
N GLU A 119 9.21 -10.39 -19.02
CA GLU A 119 9.83 -11.13 -20.12
C GLU A 119 10.56 -12.41 -19.65
N ARG A 120 11.22 -12.38 -18.49
CA ARG A 120 11.92 -13.57 -17.95
C ARG A 120 10.96 -14.59 -17.36
N VAL A 121 9.97 -14.12 -16.61
CA VAL A 121 9.02 -14.98 -15.86
C VAL A 121 7.95 -15.54 -16.78
N GLN A 122 7.52 -14.81 -17.83
CA GLN A 122 6.41 -15.16 -18.73
C GLN A 122 5.15 -15.53 -17.93
N PRO A 123 4.64 -14.64 -17.06
CA PRO A 123 3.52 -14.98 -16.20
C PRO A 123 2.22 -15.11 -16.99
N ASP A 124 1.36 -16.03 -16.56
CA ASP A 124 -0.02 -16.17 -17.07
C ASP A 124 -0.96 -15.16 -16.41
N ALA A 125 -0.63 -14.70 -15.20
CA ALA A 125 -1.36 -13.68 -14.45
C ALA A 125 -0.41 -12.80 -13.66
N VAL A 126 -0.78 -11.52 -13.49
CA VAL A 126 -0.03 -10.54 -12.70
C VAL A 126 -0.95 -9.88 -11.69
N ILE A 127 -0.57 -9.91 -10.42
CA ILE A 127 -1.15 -9.07 -9.38
C ILE A 127 -0.08 -8.09 -8.87
N VAL A 128 -0.47 -6.86 -8.65
CA VAL A 128 0.44 -5.81 -8.20
C VAL A 128 -0.18 -5.03 -7.04
N ASP A 129 0.63 -4.68 -6.05
CA ASP A 129 0.18 -3.74 -5.01
C ASP A 129 -0.22 -2.42 -5.65
N HIS A 130 -1.41 -1.94 -5.33
CA HIS A 130 -1.93 -0.68 -5.89
C HIS A 130 -1.01 0.53 -5.66
N LEU A 131 -0.24 0.53 -4.57
CA LEU A 131 0.73 1.59 -4.26
C LEU A 131 2.10 1.39 -4.94
N ALA A 132 2.32 0.30 -5.66
CA ALA A 132 3.54 0.08 -6.44
C ALA A 132 3.51 0.85 -7.77
N PHE A 133 3.40 2.18 -7.71
CA PHE A 133 3.16 3.03 -8.87
C PHE A 133 4.19 2.84 -9.99
N GLY A 134 5.49 2.74 -9.67
CA GLY A 134 6.54 2.49 -10.65
C GLY A 134 6.38 1.16 -11.38
N ALA A 135 5.91 0.12 -10.68
CA ALA A 135 5.61 -1.18 -11.27
C ALA A 135 4.38 -1.11 -12.18
N ARG A 136 3.31 -0.48 -11.72
CA ARG A 136 2.09 -0.28 -12.51
C ARG A 136 2.39 0.51 -13.79
N LEU A 137 3.22 1.56 -13.70
CA LEU A 137 3.69 2.30 -14.87
C LEU A 137 4.39 1.38 -15.89
N GLY A 138 5.21 0.43 -15.42
CA GLY A 138 5.89 -0.56 -16.26
C GLY A 138 4.91 -1.49 -16.97
N LEU A 139 3.92 -2.01 -16.23
CA LEU A 139 2.86 -2.89 -16.77
C LEU A 139 1.98 -2.14 -17.79
N VAL A 140 1.53 -0.93 -17.46
CA VAL A 140 0.76 -0.06 -18.38
C VAL A 140 1.58 0.30 -19.63
N GLY A 141 2.86 0.63 -19.45
CA GLY A 141 3.78 0.94 -20.57
C GLY A 141 3.92 -0.22 -21.55
N ALA A 142 4.04 -1.44 -21.07
CA ALA A 142 4.14 -2.67 -21.88
C ALA A 142 2.78 -3.29 -22.25
N GLN A 143 1.66 -2.69 -21.82
CA GLN A 143 0.32 -3.21 -22.04
C GLN A 143 0.13 -4.65 -21.48
N VAL A 144 0.75 -4.93 -20.34
CA VAL A 144 0.61 -6.22 -19.65
C VAL A 144 -0.69 -6.20 -18.83
N PRO A 145 -1.64 -7.11 -19.09
CA PRO A 145 -2.84 -7.25 -18.28
C PRO A 145 -2.47 -7.56 -16.83
N HIS A 146 -3.10 -6.86 -15.88
CA HIS A 146 -2.83 -7.04 -14.45
C HIS A 146 -4.00 -6.63 -13.58
N ALA A 147 -4.03 -7.17 -12.36
CA ALA A 147 -4.96 -6.74 -11.34
C ALA A 147 -4.23 -6.00 -10.22
N ASP A 148 -4.77 -4.87 -9.81
CA ASP A 148 -4.29 -4.11 -8.66
C ASP A 148 -4.89 -4.68 -7.37
N VAL A 149 -4.05 -5.03 -6.40
CA VAL A 149 -4.50 -5.42 -5.06
C VAL A 149 -4.50 -4.19 -4.15
N VAL A 150 -5.67 -3.83 -3.67
CA VAL A 150 -5.87 -2.68 -2.79
C VAL A 150 -5.89 -3.16 -1.34
N LEU A 151 -4.83 -2.86 -0.60
CA LEU A 151 -4.64 -3.29 0.78
C LEU A 151 -5.27 -2.33 1.80
N GLY A 152 -5.33 -1.05 1.44
CA GLY A 152 -5.94 -0.02 2.28
C GLY A 152 -7.45 0.09 2.09
N HIS A 153 -8.09 0.92 2.91
CA HIS A 153 -9.50 1.22 2.74
C HIS A 153 -9.77 1.84 1.35
N PRO A 154 -10.93 1.59 0.71
CA PRO A 154 -11.25 2.08 -0.64
C PRO A 154 -11.16 3.58 -0.85
N THR A 155 -11.19 4.38 0.21
CA THR A 155 -10.93 5.82 0.11
C THR A 155 -9.50 6.16 -0.34
N ALA A 156 -8.60 5.16 -0.40
CA ALA A 156 -7.31 5.29 -1.07
C ALA A 156 -7.42 5.36 -2.61
N LEU A 157 -8.55 4.89 -3.17
CA LEU A 157 -8.90 5.03 -4.57
C LEU A 157 -9.77 6.26 -4.75
N THR A 158 -9.39 7.16 -5.62
CA THR A 158 -10.19 8.36 -5.94
C THR A 158 -11.35 8.02 -6.88
N VAL A 159 -12.53 8.55 -6.62
CA VAL A 159 -13.68 8.43 -7.49
C VAL A 159 -14.35 9.79 -7.70
N GLY A 160 -14.81 10.09 -8.90
CA GLY A 160 -15.44 11.37 -9.22
C GLY A 160 -14.49 12.55 -8.97
N ASP A 161 -14.90 13.49 -8.13
CA ASP A 161 -14.15 14.72 -7.80
C ASP A 161 -13.22 14.58 -6.57
N GLU A 162 -13.01 13.36 -6.09
CA GLU A 162 -12.10 13.10 -4.98
C GLU A 162 -10.66 13.35 -5.39
N VAL A 163 -9.83 13.73 -4.42
CA VAL A 163 -8.40 14.00 -4.61
C VAL A 163 -7.58 13.07 -3.74
N TYR A 164 -6.59 12.41 -4.31
CA TYR A 164 -5.72 11.51 -3.57
C TYR A 164 -5.04 12.20 -2.38
N GLY A 165 -5.14 11.59 -1.21
CA GLY A 165 -4.59 12.14 0.02
C GLY A 165 -5.52 13.09 0.78
N HIS A 166 -6.63 13.54 0.17
CA HIS A 166 -7.68 14.31 0.82
C HIS A 166 -8.85 13.40 1.20
N PRO A 167 -9.16 13.17 2.49
CA PRO A 167 -10.26 12.31 2.88
C PRO A 167 -11.60 12.82 2.34
N PRO A 168 -12.41 11.98 1.68
CA PRO A 168 -13.70 12.40 1.13
C PRO A 168 -14.74 12.68 2.22
N THR A 169 -14.59 12.08 3.39
CA THR A 169 -15.47 12.26 4.54
C THR A 169 -14.67 12.39 5.84
N TRP A 170 -15.26 13.06 6.81
CA TRP A 170 -14.69 13.22 8.16
C TRP A 170 -15.71 12.82 9.21
N PRO A 171 -15.31 12.05 10.26
CA PRO A 171 -16.16 11.83 11.41
C PRO A 171 -16.54 13.17 12.03
N ARG A 172 -17.82 13.35 12.38
CA ARG A 172 -18.34 14.63 12.89
C ARG A 172 -17.55 15.16 14.08
N ALA A 173 -17.12 14.25 14.98
CA ALA A 173 -16.36 14.60 16.18
C ALA A 173 -14.90 15.02 15.91
N MET A 174 -14.39 14.71 14.71
CA MET A 174 -12.98 14.95 14.31
C MET A 174 -12.88 15.87 13.09
N ARG A 175 -13.99 16.47 12.65
CA ARG A 175 -13.98 17.31 11.45
C ARG A 175 -13.20 18.60 11.71
N PRO A 176 -12.16 18.89 10.92
CA PRO A 176 -11.42 20.15 10.98
C PRO A 176 -12.26 21.33 10.52
N ALA A 177 -11.72 22.55 10.68
CA ALA A 177 -12.32 23.75 10.09
C ALA A 177 -12.33 23.67 8.56
N ASP A 178 -13.34 24.27 7.93
CA ASP A 178 -13.50 24.23 6.47
C ASP A 178 -12.31 24.88 5.75
N GLU A 179 -11.67 25.88 6.34
CA GLU A 179 -10.45 26.52 5.83
C GLU A 179 -9.26 25.55 5.81
N GLU A 180 -9.06 24.81 6.91
CA GLU A 180 -7.98 23.78 6.98
C GLU A 180 -8.18 22.68 5.94
N LEU A 181 -9.43 22.28 5.70
CA LEU A 181 -9.77 21.29 4.68
C LEU A 181 -9.55 21.82 3.27
N ALA A 182 -9.86 23.09 3.02
CA ALA A 182 -9.62 23.73 1.74
C ALA A 182 -8.11 23.83 1.42
N ASP A 183 -7.29 24.22 2.39
CA ASP A 183 -5.82 24.28 2.26
C ASP A 183 -5.21 22.90 2.01
N LEU A 184 -5.65 21.88 2.78
CA LEU A 184 -5.24 20.50 2.56
C LEU A 184 -5.60 20.03 1.15
N ARG A 185 -6.80 20.35 0.67
CA ARG A 185 -7.24 19.99 -0.68
C ARG A 185 -6.34 20.60 -1.76
N VAL A 186 -6.04 21.90 -1.65
CA VAL A 186 -5.14 22.60 -2.58
C VAL A 186 -3.76 21.93 -2.61
N LEU A 187 -3.23 21.56 -1.44
CA LEU A 187 -1.96 20.83 -1.35
C LEU A 187 -2.04 19.48 -2.06
N CYS A 188 -3.10 18.71 -1.81
CA CYS A 188 -3.28 17.38 -2.43
C CYS A 188 -3.49 17.48 -3.95
N GLU A 189 -4.18 18.51 -4.44
CA GLU A 189 -4.31 18.80 -5.87
C GLU A 189 -2.96 19.09 -6.52
N GLY A 190 -2.11 19.89 -5.87
CA GLY A 190 -0.74 20.13 -6.33
C GLY A 190 0.12 18.85 -6.40
N VAL A 191 -0.03 17.97 -5.41
CA VAL A 191 0.65 16.65 -5.41
C VAL A 191 0.14 15.78 -6.56
N ARG A 192 -1.18 15.70 -6.77
CA ARG A 192 -1.80 14.97 -7.89
C ARG A 192 -1.26 15.48 -9.24
N ASP A 193 -1.25 16.77 -9.44
CA ASP A 193 -0.85 17.38 -10.72
C ASP A 193 0.63 17.11 -11.01
N THR A 194 1.48 17.25 -10.01
CA THR A 194 2.92 16.94 -10.12
C THR A 194 3.17 15.47 -10.41
N PHE A 195 2.52 14.58 -9.66
CA PHE A 195 2.62 13.14 -9.86
C PHE A 195 2.14 12.72 -11.25
N THR A 196 0.99 13.25 -11.69
CA THR A 196 0.42 12.97 -13.02
C THR A 196 1.35 13.45 -14.13
N ALA A 197 1.98 14.61 -13.97
CA ALA A 197 2.95 15.11 -14.94
C ALA A 197 4.20 14.18 -15.04
N GLN A 198 4.73 13.72 -13.90
CA GLN A 198 5.86 12.77 -13.84
C GLN A 198 5.49 11.42 -14.46
N TRP A 199 4.31 10.89 -14.13
CA TRP A 199 3.77 9.66 -14.71
C TRP A 199 3.68 9.76 -16.23
N ASN A 200 3.06 10.81 -16.74
CA ASN A 200 2.88 11.02 -18.17
C ASN A 200 4.20 11.17 -18.93
N ALA A 201 5.18 11.87 -18.33
CA ALA A 201 6.52 11.99 -18.90
C ALA A 201 7.19 10.60 -19.03
N ALA A 202 7.19 9.83 -17.94
CA ALA A 202 7.76 8.49 -17.94
C ALA A 202 7.01 7.52 -18.86
N LEU A 203 5.67 7.58 -18.89
CA LEU A 203 4.85 6.76 -19.80
C LEU A 203 5.15 7.06 -21.26
N LYS A 204 5.37 8.32 -21.60
CA LYS A 204 5.76 8.73 -22.96
C LYS A 204 7.12 8.19 -23.36
N ASP A 205 8.08 8.12 -22.42
CA ASP A 205 9.41 7.53 -22.67
C ASP A 205 9.35 6.02 -22.89
N LEU A 206 8.42 5.34 -22.19
CA LEU A 206 8.20 3.90 -22.30
C LEU A 206 7.39 3.52 -23.53
N ARG A 207 6.38 4.31 -23.86
CA ARG A 207 5.45 4.10 -24.97
C ARG A 207 5.02 5.45 -25.56
N PRO A 208 5.72 5.94 -26.60
CA PRO A 208 5.44 7.26 -27.21
C PRO A 208 4.01 7.46 -27.72
N SER A 209 3.30 6.37 -28.07
CA SER A 209 1.91 6.39 -28.53
C SER A 209 0.86 6.33 -27.41
N ALA A 210 1.27 6.25 -26.14
CA ALA A 210 0.33 6.20 -25.03
C ALA A 210 -0.43 7.52 -24.89
N GLN A 211 -1.71 7.41 -24.55
CA GLN A 211 -2.49 8.59 -24.17
C GLN A 211 -2.08 9.02 -22.75
N PRO A 212 -1.94 10.32 -22.51
CA PRO A 212 -1.62 10.80 -21.17
C PRO A 212 -2.80 10.59 -20.23
N SER A 213 -2.51 10.22 -18.99
CA SER A 213 -3.48 10.20 -17.91
C SER A 213 -3.92 11.61 -17.53
N ARG A 214 -5.16 11.76 -17.08
CA ARG A 214 -5.69 13.00 -16.48
C ARG A 214 -5.42 13.05 -14.97
N ASP A 215 -5.42 11.89 -14.32
CA ASP A 215 -5.09 11.69 -12.91
C ASP A 215 -4.43 10.31 -12.76
N ALA A 216 -3.12 10.31 -12.56
CA ALA A 216 -2.37 9.06 -12.46
C ALA A 216 -2.63 8.28 -11.17
N PHE A 217 -3.21 8.91 -10.14
CA PHE A 217 -3.67 8.18 -8.96
C PHE A 217 -4.95 7.38 -9.22
N ALA A 218 -5.74 7.81 -10.20
CA ALA A 218 -6.96 7.10 -10.61
C ALA A 218 -6.70 6.00 -11.65
N GLU A 219 -5.48 5.91 -12.21
CA GLU A 219 -5.13 4.80 -13.10
C GLU A 219 -5.21 3.47 -12.35
N THR A 220 -5.69 2.43 -13.01
CA THR A 220 -5.79 1.07 -12.47
C THR A 220 -5.43 0.05 -13.54
N GLY A 221 -5.15 -1.19 -13.10
CA GLY A 221 -5.13 -2.34 -14.00
C GLY A 221 -6.55 -2.70 -14.50
N ASP A 222 -6.65 -3.87 -15.12
CA ASP A 222 -7.92 -4.35 -15.70
C ASP A 222 -8.96 -4.71 -14.62
N LEU A 223 -8.51 -4.98 -13.40
CA LEU A 223 -9.34 -5.37 -12.26
C LEU A 223 -8.76 -4.86 -10.95
N LEU A 224 -9.62 -4.38 -10.06
CA LEU A 224 -9.28 -4.08 -8.67
C LEU A 224 -9.65 -5.25 -7.77
N LEU A 225 -8.72 -5.73 -7.00
CA LEU A 225 -8.88 -6.74 -5.97
C LEU A 225 -8.88 -6.05 -4.59
N LEU A 226 -10.07 -5.87 -4.02
CA LEU A 226 -10.25 -5.13 -2.78
C LEU A 226 -10.09 -6.07 -1.58
N ASN A 227 -8.95 -5.96 -0.87
CA ASN A 227 -8.59 -6.89 0.22
C ASN A 227 -9.20 -6.49 1.57
N TYR A 228 -10.51 -6.26 1.59
CA TYR A 228 -11.30 -6.01 2.81
C TYR A 228 -12.79 -6.30 2.59
N PRO A 229 -13.59 -6.40 3.69
CA PRO A 229 -15.00 -6.74 3.61
C PRO A 229 -15.84 -5.67 2.90
N ALA A 230 -16.75 -6.10 2.04
CA ALA A 230 -17.70 -5.21 1.36
C ALA A 230 -18.56 -4.38 2.34
N ALA A 231 -18.81 -4.89 3.54
CA ALA A 231 -19.56 -4.19 4.58
C ALA A 231 -18.92 -2.88 5.07
N LEU A 232 -17.63 -2.66 4.81
CA LEU A 232 -16.93 -1.41 5.12
C LEU A 232 -17.07 -0.35 4.02
N HIS A 233 -17.74 -0.67 2.93
CA HIS A 233 -17.92 0.20 1.78
C HIS A 233 -19.32 0.80 1.72
N GLU A 234 -19.39 2.07 1.36
CA GLU A 234 -20.63 2.70 0.96
C GLU A 234 -20.99 2.26 -0.48
N PRO A 235 -22.15 1.63 -0.69
CA PRO A 235 -22.51 1.06 -2.00
C PRO A 235 -22.53 2.09 -3.15
N GLU A 236 -22.95 3.32 -2.87
CA GLU A 236 -23.01 4.39 -3.88
C GLU A 236 -21.60 4.78 -4.37
N ARG A 237 -20.63 4.89 -3.44
CA ARG A 237 -19.26 5.17 -3.78
C ARG A 237 -18.59 3.99 -4.49
N THR A 238 -18.88 2.77 -4.02
CA THR A 238 -18.36 1.53 -4.62
C THR A 238 -18.79 1.41 -6.09
N ALA A 239 -20.02 1.79 -6.42
CA ALA A 239 -20.52 1.75 -7.81
C ALA A 239 -19.76 2.65 -8.78
N LEU A 240 -18.98 3.61 -8.28
CA LEU A 240 -18.13 4.49 -9.09
C LEU A 240 -16.72 3.92 -9.35
N LEU A 241 -16.34 2.85 -8.66
CA LEU A 241 -15.03 2.21 -8.88
C LEU A 241 -14.98 1.52 -10.25
N PRO A 242 -13.76 1.41 -10.86
CA PRO A 242 -13.54 0.56 -12.02
C PRO A 242 -13.93 -0.90 -11.74
N PRO A 243 -13.83 -1.82 -12.72
CA PRO A 243 -14.10 -3.24 -12.49
C PRO A 243 -13.37 -3.74 -11.25
N HIS A 244 -14.11 -4.31 -10.30
CA HIS A 244 -13.57 -4.70 -9.00
C HIS A 244 -14.25 -5.94 -8.42
N THR A 245 -13.57 -6.58 -7.49
CA THR A 245 -14.14 -7.62 -6.63
C THR A 245 -13.63 -7.49 -5.20
N PHE A 246 -14.50 -7.80 -4.24
CA PHE A 246 -14.14 -7.87 -2.84
C PHE A 246 -13.59 -9.27 -2.52
N LEU A 247 -12.41 -9.33 -1.93
CA LEU A 247 -11.78 -10.56 -1.49
C LEU A 247 -12.08 -10.90 -0.01
N GLY A 248 -12.71 -9.97 0.70
CA GLY A 248 -12.71 -10.00 2.17
C GLY A 248 -11.34 -9.59 2.68
N SER A 249 -10.85 -10.22 3.73
CA SER A 249 -9.48 -10.00 4.20
C SER A 249 -8.64 -11.25 3.94
N ALA A 250 -7.44 -11.10 3.41
CA ALA A 250 -6.48 -12.19 3.36
C ALA A 250 -6.08 -12.57 4.80
N VAL A 251 -6.50 -13.75 5.23
CA VAL A 251 -6.21 -14.27 6.56
C VAL A 251 -5.19 -15.38 6.43
N ARG A 252 -4.08 -15.23 7.14
CA ARG A 252 -3.01 -16.21 7.22
C ARG A 252 -3.19 -17.08 8.45
N GLU A 253 -3.02 -18.39 8.31
CA GLU A 253 -2.83 -19.26 9.46
C GLU A 253 -1.43 -19.05 10.04
N GLU A 254 -1.37 -18.68 11.30
CA GLU A 254 -0.12 -18.53 12.06
C GLU A 254 -0.09 -19.49 13.24
N PRO A 255 1.09 -19.90 13.68
CA PRO A 255 1.22 -20.63 14.94
C PRO A 255 0.62 -19.80 16.08
N ARG A 256 -0.25 -20.42 16.84
CA ARG A 256 -0.88 -19.78 17.99
C ARG A 256 0.15 -19.59 19.11
N ASP A 257 0.14 -18.43 19.73
CA ASP A 257 0.93 -18.16 20.93
C ASP A 257 0.21 -18.72 22.15
N ALA A 258 0.75 -19.81 22.71
CA ALA A 258 0.15 -20.50 23.83
C ALA A 258 0.01 -19.62 25.10
N GLN A 259 0.88 -18.62 25.28
CA GLN A 259 0.77 -17.69 26.42
C GLN A 259 -0.40 -16.72 26.21
N VAL A 260 -0.56 -16.20 24.98
CA VAL A 260 -1.68 -15.32 24.65
C VAL A 260 -3.00 -16.08 24.74
N GLU A 261 -3.06 -17.33 24.25
CA GLU A 261 -4.27 -18.16 24.36
C GLU A 261 -4.61 -18.44 25.83
N ALA A 262 -3.65 -18.88 26.63
CA ALA A 262 -3.88 -19.12 28.04
C ALA A 262 -4.34 -17.85 28.81
N TRP A 263 -3.82 -16.69 28.41
CA TRP A 263 -4.25 -15.41 28.99
C TRP A 263 -5.69 -15.05 28.57
N LEU A 264 -6.03 -15.25 27.30
CA LEU A 264 -7.39 -15.01 26.79
C LEU A 264 -8.43 -15.94 27.45
N ASP A 265 -8.05 -17.22 27.67
CA ASP A 265 -8.91 -18.22 28.30
C ASP A 265 -9.08 -18.01 29.82
N ALA A 266 -8.12 -17.36 30.47
CA ALA A 266 -8.14 -17.12 31.90
C ALA A 266 -8.98 -15.90 32.32
N ASP A 267 -9.32 -15.01 31.39
CA ASP A 267 -10.08 -13.79 31.68
C ASP A 267 -11.52 -13.95 31.19
N GLU A 268 -12.47 -13.88 32.13
CA GLU A 268 -13.94 -13.88 31.86
C GLU A 268 -14.45 -12.51 31.37
N GLY A 269 -13.57 -11.50 31.28
CA GLY A 269 -13.89 -10.14 30.87
C GLY A 269 -13.93 -9.91 29.36
N SER A 270 -14.34 -8.72 28.97
CA SER A 270 -14.26 -8.29 27.58
C SER A 270 -12.83 -7.87 27.25
N VAL A 271 -12.24 -8.47 26.21
CA VAL A 271 -10.91 -8.12 25.74
C VAL A 271 -11.00 -7.08 24.64
N VAL A 272 -10.20 -6.01 24.75
CA VAL A 272 -10.03 -4.99 23.71
C VAL A 272 -8.62 -5.12 23.15
N TYR A 273 -8.52 -5.47 21.87
CA TYR A 273 -7.26 -5.48 21.14
C TYR A 273 -6.97 -4.11 20.54
N ALA A 274 -5.86 -3.49 20.94
CA ALA A 274 -5.39 -2.23 20.37
C ALA A 274 -4.01 -2.43 19.73
N SER A 275 -3.90 -2.10 18.42
CA SER A 275 -2.65 -2.15 17.67
C SER A 275 -2.41 -0.86 16.92
N LEU A 276 -1.22 -0.31 17.05
CA LEU A 276 -0.79 0.87 16.29
C LEU A 276 -0.03 0.50 15.00
N GLY A 277 0.11 -0.80 14.71
CA GLY A 277 0.92 -1.30 13.59
C GLY A 277 2.42 -1.17 13.85
N SER A 278 3.24 -1.44 12.84
CA SER A 278 4.70 -1.47 12.96
C SER A 278 5.33 -0.08 13.05
N PHE A 279 4.78 0.93 12.39
CA PHE A 279 5.31 2.30 12.41
C PHE A 279 4.99 3.06 13.70
N PRO A 280 3.72 3.17 14.13
CA PRO A 280 3.37 3.90 15.34
C PRO A 280 3.77 3.21 16.65
N SER A 281 4.36 2.03 16.62
CA SER A 281 4.91 1.38 17.85
C SER A 281 5.96 2.24 18.56
N ALA A 282 6.56 3.21 17.87
CA ALA A 282 7.45 4.22 18.45
C ALA A 282 6.71 5.36 19.20
N ARG A 283 5.39 5.25 19.40
CA ARG A 283 4.55 6.23 20.13
C ARG A 283 4.13 5.69 21.51
N PRO A 284 5.05 5.64 22.51
CA PRO A 284 4.71 5.17 23.86
C PRO A 284 3.66 6.05 24.56
N ASP A 285 3.59 7.35 24.19
CA ASP A 285 2.58 8.28 24.63
C ASP A 285 1.16 7.90 24.18
N ALA A 286 1.01 7.43 22.92
CA ALA A 286 -0.28 6.94 22.44
C ALA A 286 -0.67 5.62 23.09
N LEU A 287 0.28 4.70 23.29
CA LEU A 287 0.02 3.43 24.00
C LEU A 287 -0.37 3.66 25.45
N ALA A 288 0.24 4.62 26.14
CA ALA A 288 -0.11 4.97 27.52
C ALA A 288 -1.57 5.44 27.67
N LEU A 289 -2.18 6.02 26.63
CA LEU A 289 -3.59 6.42 26.65
C LEU A 289 -4.56 5.22 26.53
N THR A 290 -4.09 4.07 26.08
CA THR A 290 -4.89 2.84 25.95
C THR A 290 -4.75 1.92 27.14
N ALA A 291 -3.75 2.15 28.01
CA ALA A 291 -3.58 1.38 29.25
C ALA A 291 -4.63 1.80 30.28
N PRO A 292 -5.23 0.85 31.03
CA PRO A 292 -6.09 1.20 32.16
C PRO A 292 -5.28 1.96 33.22
N ALA A 293 -5.88 2.99 33.81
CA ALA A 293 -5.30 3.78 34.90
C ALA A 293 -5.18 2.97 36.20
#